data_87f04ffd5e8a1a96b171863d4e1bf90a
#
_entry.id   87f04ffd5e8a1a96b171863d4e1bf90a
#
_cell.length_a   1.000
_cell.length_b   1.000
_cell.length_c   1.000
_cell.angle_alpha   90.00
_cell.angle_beta   90.00
_cell.angle_gamma   90.00
#
_symmetry.space_group_name_H-M   'P 1'
#
loop_
_entity.id
_entity.type
_entity.pdbx_description
1 polymer ?
#
loop_
_entity_poly.entity_id
_entity_poly.type
_entity_poly.pdbx_seq_one_letter_code
_entity_poly.pdbx_strand_id
1 'polypeptide(L)'
;MANSIMETIKERKPKVFSKPTVFFDVDDTLVMWDEKLKGDTVCINCDGHLNHMIINKGNLEELKRHGSRGIDVIVWAKGGVHWAQSVGRALKLENYVAGIMSKPFCYYDDLKNPLGSHRYFKFGEAYASDKE
;
A
#
# COMPACT_ATOMS: atom_id res chain seq x y z
N MET A 1 21.24 27.33 13.41
CA MET A 1 19.87 26.82 13.16
C MET A 1 19.67 26.42 11.69
N ALA A 2 19.85 27.33 10.75
CA ALA A 2 19.72 27.00 9.32
C ALA A 2 20.74 25.93 8.88
N ASN A 3 21.97 25.97 9.46
CA ASN A 3 23.00 24.98 9.15
C ASN A 3 22.63 23.57 9.57
N SER A 4 21.94 23.41 10.73
CA SER A 4 21.50 22.10 11.19
C SER A 4 20.53 21.44 10.23
N ILE A 5 19.60 22.22 9.68
CA ILE A 5 18.62 21.72 8.73
C ILE A 5 19.32 21.32 7.42
N MET A 6 20.24 22.13 6.95
CA MET A 6 21.00 21.83 5.73
C MET A 6 21.89 20.61 5.90
N GLU A 7 22.53 20.46 7.06
CA GLU A 7 23.34 19.30 7.36
C GLU A 7 22.49 18.02 7.42
N THR A 8 21.29 18.08 8.04
CA THR A 8 20.38 16.95 8.10
C THR A 8 19.97 16.53 6.69
N ILE A 9 19.68 17.47 5.80
CA ILE A 9 19.31 17.15 4.41
C ILE A 9 20.48 16.51 3.67
N LYS A 10 21.70 17.05 3.85
CA LYS A 10 22.91 16.51 3.21
C LYS A 10 23.22 15.10 3.67
N GLU A 11 22.95 14.79 4.97
CA GLU A 11 23.22 13.48 5.54
C GLU A 11 22.14 12.47 5.19
N ARG A 12 20.97 12.92 4.74
CA ARG A 12 19.88 12.02 4.40
C ARG A 12 20.25 11.20 3.16
N LYS A 13 20.28 9.90 3.34
CA LYS A 13 20.51 8.96 2.23
C LYS A 13 19.17 8.48 1.70
N PRO A 14 18.95 8.53 0.38
CA PRO A 14 17.75 7.98 -0.21
C PRO A 14 17.62 6.49 0.10
N LYS A 15 16.40 6.04 0.37
CA LYS A 15 16.11 4.62 0.49
C LYS A 15 16.02 4.04 -0.92
N VAL A 16 16.74 2.96 -1.18
CA VAL A 16 16.77 2.31 -2.49
C VAL A 16 15.95 1.03 -2.43
N PHE A 17 14.96 0.93 -3.31
CA PHE A 17 14.20 -0.28 -3.51
C PHE A 17 14.75 -0.97 -4.76
N SER A 18 15.59 -1.99 -4.55
CA SER A 18 16.26 -2.70 -5.65
C SER A 18 15.49 -3.92 -6.14
N LYS A 19 14.47 -4.34 -5.40
CA LYS A 19 13.61 -5.45 -5.77
C LYS A 19 12.40 -4.93 -6.54
N PRO A 20 11.72 -5.80 -7.30
CA PRO A 20 10.43 -5.41 -7.85
C PRO A 20 9.49 -4.93 -6.76
N THR A 21 8.72 -3.88 -7.05
CA THR A 21 7.75 -3.32 -6.11
C THR A 21 6.33 -3.54 -6.60
N VAL A 22 5.41 -3.76 -5.66
CA VAL A 22 3.99 -3.86 -5.94
C VAL A 22 3.28 -2.90 -5.01
N PHE A 23 2.40 -2.07 -5.56
CA PHE A 23 1.64 -1.10 -4.78
C PHE A 23 0.22 -1.58 -4.56
N PHE A 24 -0.24 -1.48 -3.33
CA PHE A 24 -1.63 -1.76 -2.96
C PHE A 24 -2.27 -0.48 -2.43
N ASP A 25 -3.39 -0.11 -3.02
CA ASP A 25 -4.26 0.92 -2.50
C ASP A 25 -4.97 0.40 -1.24
N VAL A 26 -5.51 1.29 -0.43
CA VAL A 26 -6.18 0.93 0.82
C VAL A 26 -7.70 0.87 0.64
N ASP A 27 -8.31 2.03 0.37
CA ASP A 27 -9.77 2.13 0.29
C ASP A 27 -10.31 1.43 -0.95
N ASP A 28 -11.28 0.55 -0.73
CA ASP A 28 -11.90 -0.26 -1.76
C ASP A 28 -10.93 -1.19 -2.52
N THR A 29 -9.77 -1.42 -1.92
CA THR A 29 -8.78 -2.37 -2.42
C THR A 29 -8.40 -3.40 -1.34
N LEU A 30 -8.03 -2.96 -0.15
CA LEU A 30 -7.75 -3.84 0.99
C LEU A 30 -8.93 -3.90 1.95
N VAL A 31 -9.56 -2.77 2.20
CA VAL A 31 -10.77 -2.66 3.02
C VAL A 31 -11.85 -1.98 2.20
N MET A 32 -13.09 -2.44 2.39
CA MET A 32 -14.21 -2.03 1.54
C MET A 32 -15.16 -1.15 2.35
N TRP A 33 -15.56 -0.04 1.74
CA TRP A 33 -16.53 0.88 2.35
C TRP A 33 -17.97 0.45 2.17
N ASP A 34 -18.26 -0.41 1.20
CA ASP A 34 -19.62 -0.85 0.93
C ASP A 34 -20.08 -1.84 1.98
N GLU A 35 -20.97 -1.39 2.87
CA GLU A 35 -21.50 -2.18 3.97
C GLU A 35 -22.37 -3.37 3.51
N LYS A 36 -22.80 -3.36 2.26
CA LYS A 36 -23.62 -4.43 1.71
C LYS A 36 -22.80 -5.66 1.33
N LEU A 37 -21.50 -5.52 1.23
CA LEU A 37 -20.63 -6.64 0.93
C LEU A 37 -20.58 -7.58 2.13
N LYS A 38 -20.48 -8.87 1.84
CA LYS A 38 -20.33 -9.91 2.87
C LYS A 38 -18.88 -10.34 2.93
N GLY A 39 -18.39 -10.58 4.12
CA GLY A 39 -17.02 -11.03 4.33
C GLY A 39 -16.57 -10.76 5.74
N ASP A 40 -15.33 -11.13 5.99
CA ASP A 40 -14.72 -10.89 7.28
C ASP A 40 -14.57 -9.39 7.53
N THR A 41 -14.78 -8.99 8.78
CA THR A 41 -14.66 -7.59 9.17
C THR A 41 -13.44 -7.38 10.04
N VAL A 42 -12.99 -6.13 10.06
CA VAL A 42 -11.89 -5.70 10.91
C VAL A 42 -12.24 -4.34 11.51
N CYS A 43 -11.88 -4.14 12.76
CA CYS A 43 -12.03 -2.85 13.42
C CYS A 43 -10.72 -2.09 13.28
N ILE A 44 -10.77 -0.93 12.65
CA ILE A 44 -9.61 -0.09 12.42
C ILE A 44 -9.68 1.10 13.34
N ASN A 45 -8.71 1.21 14.23
CA ASN A 45 -8.57 2.35 15.12
C ASN A 45 -7.63 3.37 14.47
N CYS A 46 -8.19 4.48 14.01
CA CYS A 46 -7.42 5.57 13.44
C CYS A 46 -7.59 6.80 14.34
N ASP A 47 -6.57 7.10 15.12
CA ASP A 47 -6.54 8.23 16.04
C ASP A 47 -7.74 8.25 17.00
N GLY A 48 -8.12 7.08 17.52
CA GLY A 48 -9.24 6.93 18.43
C GLY A 48 -10.60 6.73 17.78
N HIS A 49 -10.70 6.92 16.47
CA HIS A 49 -11.92 6.65 15.72
C HIS A 49 -11.93 5.18 15.28
N LEU A 50 -12.97 4.46 15.68
CA LEU A 50 -13.13 3.05 15.34
C LEU A 50 -13.97 2.91 14.07
N ASN A 51 -13.41 2.25 13.08
CA ASN A 51 -14.09 1.99 11.82
C ASN A 51 -14.16 0.49 11.58
N HIS A 52 -15.38 -0.03 11.40
CA HIS A 52 -15.60 -1.43 11.08
C HIS A 52 -15.68 -1.57 9.57
N MET A 53 -14.72 -2.27 9.00
CA MET A 53 -14.58 -2.39 7.56
C MET A 53 -14.62 -3.85 7.16
N ILE A 54 -15.06 -4.10 5.95
CA ILE A 54 -15.02 -5.43 5.35
C ILE A 54 -13.66 -5.60 4.67
N ILE A 55 -13.03 -6.74 4.89
CA ILE A 55 -11.73 -7.05 4.30
C ILE A 55 -11.93 -7.56 2.88
N ASN A 56 -11.17 -7.05 1.93
CA ASN A 56 -11.05 -7.68 0.62
C ASN A 56 -10.05 -8.83 0.75
N LYS A 57 -10.58 -10.00 1.05
CA LYS A 57 -9.76 -11.17 1.36
C LYS A 57 -8.86 -11.58 0.20
N GLY A 58 -9.36 -11.51 -1.03
CA GLY A 58 -8.57 -11.87 -2.20
C GLY A 58 -7.36 -10.97 -2.37
N ASN A 59 -7.55 -9.66 -2.25
CA ASN A 59 -6.44 -8.72 -2.37
C ASN A 59 -5.47 -8.82 -1.19
N LEU A 60 -6.00 -9.08 0.01
CA LEU A 60 -5.14 -9.28 1.18
C LEU A 60 -4.24 -10.51 1.01
N GLU A 61 -4.79 -11.60 0.49
CA GLU A 61 -4.02 -12.81 0.21
C GLU A 61 -2.96 -12.56 -0.86
N GLU A 62 -3.29 -11.79 -1.91
CA GLU A 62 -2.31 -11.41 -2.93
C GLU A 62 -1.18 -10.57 -2.35
N LEU A 63 -1.50 -9.63 -1.47
CA LEU A 63 -0.49 -8.83 -0.80
C LEU A 63 0.48 -9.71 -0.02
N LYS A 64 -0.05 -10.62 0.78
CA LYS A 64 0.77 -11.52 1.58
C LYS A 64 1.61 -12.45 0.71
N ARG A 65 1.05 -12.90 -0.40
CA ARG A 65 1.77 -13.76 -1.34
C ARG A 65 2.97 -13.04 -1.95
N HIS A 66 2.79 -11.81 -2.41
CA HIS A 66 3.88 -11.00 -2.94
C HIS A 66 4.97 -10.76 -1.87
N GLY A 67 4.55 -10.35 -0.69
CA GLY A 67 5.49 -10.09 0.41
C GLY A 67 6.28 -11.34 0.81
N SER A 68 5.63 -12.49 0.82
CA SER A 68 6.28 -13.77 1.16
C SER A 68 7.29 -14.22 0.10
N ARG A 69 7.16 -13.73 -1.12
CA ARG A 69 8.09 -14.05 -2.22
C ARG A 69 9.26 -13.07 -2.33
N GLY A 70 9.39 -12.16 -1.38
CA GLY A 70 10.48 -11.20 -1.36
C GLY A 70 10.28 -10.02 -2.30
N ILE A 71 9.06 -9.78 -2.74
CA ILE A 71 8.70 -8.57 -3.49
C ILE A 71 8.47 -7.46 -2.48
N ASP A 72 8.96 -6.27 -2.77
CA ASP A 72 8.72 -5.11 -1.91
C ASP A 72 7.29 -4.61 -2.13
N VAL A 73 6.44 -4.86 -1.15
CA VAL A 73 5.06 -4.38 -1.16
C VAL A 73 5.00 -3.00 -0.53
N ILE A 74 4.42 -2.06 -1.25
CA ILE A 74 4.18 -0.71 -0.77
C ILE A 74 2.67 -0.51 -0.66
N VAL A 75 2.22 -0.08 0.51
CA VAL A 75 0.83 0.31 0.70
C VAL A 75 0.75 1.83 0.58
N TRP A 76 -0.12 2.32 -0.26
CA TRP A 76 -0.27 3.76 -0.44
C TRP A 76 -1.74 4.18 -0.42
N ALA A 77 -1.99 5.42 -0.01
CA ALA A 77 -3.34 5.94 0.10
C ALA A 77 -3.39 7.40 -0.31
N LYS A 78 -4.44 7.78 -1.01
CA LYS A 78 -4.68 9.17 -1.37
C LYS A 78 -5.10 9.97 -0.12
N GLY A 79 -5.82 9.36 0.80
CA GLY A 79 -6.33 10.01 2.00
C GLY A 79 -5.34 10.21 3.13
N GLY A 80 -4.09 9.79 2.97
CA GLY A 80 -3.02 10.04 3.93
C GLY A 80 -2.46 8.79 4.58
N VAL A 81 -1.25 8.95 5.13
CA VAL A 81 -0.48 7.83 5.68
C VAL A 81 -1.03 7.32 7.01
N HIS A 82 -1.68 8.17 7.81
CA HIS A 82 -2.22 7.74 9.11
C HIS A 82 -3.27 6.64 8.95
N TRP A 83 -4.18 6.83 8.00
CA TRP A 83 -5.19 5.83 7.69
C TRP A 83 -4.55 4.54 7.18
N ALA A 84 -3.62 4.65 6.24
CA ALA A 84 -2.90 3.50 5.69
C ALA A 84 -2.15 2.74 6.78
N GLN A 85 -1.48 3.44 7.69
CA GLN A 85 -0.79 2.82 8.83
C GLN A 85 -1.77 2.11 9.76
N SER A 86 -2.92 2.72 10.02
CA SER A 86 -3.95 2.13 10.89
C SER A 86 -4.52 0.85 10.29
N VAL A 87 -4.77 0.85 8.98
CA VAL A 87 -5.21 -0.35 8.26
C VAL A 87 -4.12 -1.42 8.29
N GLY A 88 -2.87 -1.03 8.06
CA GLY A 88 -1.74 -1.96 8.12
C GLY A 88 -1.61 -2.65 9.47
N ARG A 89 -1.78 -1.90 10.55
CA ARG A 89 -1.76 -2.47 11.90
C ARG A 89 -2.94 -3.42 12.13
N ALA A 90 -4.14 -3.00 11.73
CA ALA A 90 -5.35 -3.80 11.92
C ALA A 90 -5.29 -5.13 11.16
N LEU A 91 -4.74 -5.11 9.95
CA LEU A 91 -4.58 -6.30 9.12
C LEU A 91 -3.28 -7.06 9.38
N LYS A 92 -2.45 -6.59 10.30
CA LYS A 92 -1.18 -7.23 10.73
C LYS A 92 -0.23 -7.45 9.56
N LEU A 93 0.04 -6.36 8.83
CA LEU A 93 0.82 -6.42 7.58
C LEU A 93 2.32 -6.18 7.77
N GLU A 94 2.81 -6.02 9.00
CA GLU A 94 4.20 -5.62 9.27
C GLU A 94 5.24 -6.53 8.61
N ASN A 95 4.95 -7.83 8.54
CA ASN A 95 5.90 -8.80 7.99
C ASN A 95 5.84 -8.91 6.46
N TYR A 96 4.88 -8.25 5.85
CA TYR A 96 4.64 -8.36 4.39
C TYR A 96 4.90 -7.07 3.64
N VAL A 97 4.92 -5.94 4.33
CA VAL A 97 4.95 -4.62 3.71
C VAL A 97 6.30 -3.98 3.93
N ALA A 98 6.93 -3.53 2.85
CA ALA A 98 8.21 -2.84 2.89
C ALA A 98 8.07 -1.35 3.21
N GLY A 99 6.93 -0.76 2.90
CA GLY A 99 6.72 0.66 3.18
C GLY A 99 5.27 1.08 3.03
N ILE A 100 4.95 2.20 3.65
CA ILE A 100 3.63 2.84 3.60
C ILE A 100 3.85 4.30 3.22
N MET A 101 3.10 4.80 2.26
CA MET A 101 3.25 6.16 1.79
C MET A 101 1.93 6.73 1.30
N SER A 102 1.86 8.06 1.19
CA SER A 102 0.77 8.68 0.46
C SER A 102 0.99 8.47 -1.04
N LYS A 103 -0.10 8.45 -1.80
CA LYS A 103 0.01 8.43 -3.26
C LYS A 103 0.73 9.69 -3.74
N PRO A 104 1.49 9.60 -4.83
CA PRO A 104 2.19 10.77 -5.35
C PRO A 104 1.23 11.92 -5.65
N PHE A 105 1.63 13.12 -5.30
CA PHE A 105 0.90 14.33 -5.68
C PHE A 105 0.88 14.47 -7.21
N CYS A 106 2.01 14.23 -7.86
CA CYS A 106 2.17 14.21 -9.31
C CYS A 106 3.43 13.42 -9.64
N TYR A 107 3.63 13.15 -10.90
CA TYR A 107 4.86 12.50 -11.35
C TYR A 107 5.30 13.08 -12.70
N TYR A 108 6.60 13.01 -12.93
CA TYR A 108 7.21 13.45 -14.18
C TYR A 108 7.73 12.22 -14.91
N ASP A 109 7.24 11.98 -16.09
CA ASP A 109 7.59 10.82 -16.90
C ASP A 109 7.36 11.19 -18.37
N ASP A 110 8.06 10.56 -19.27
CA ASP A 110 7.84 10.74 -20.71
C ASP A 110 6.60 10.01 -21.20
N LEU A 111 6.08 9.07 -20.40
CA LEU A 111 4.89 8.28 -20.73
C LEU A 111 3.76 8.61 -19.76
N LYS A 112 2.56 8.77 -20.31
CA LYS A 112 1.36 8.99 -19.49
C LYS A 112 1.05 7.77 -18.62
N ASN A 113 1.34 6.58 -19.13
CA ASN A 113 1.12 5.32 -18.41
C ASN A 113 2.43 4.53 -18.40
N PRO A 114 3.34 4.86 -17.46
CA PRO A 114 4.71 4.32 -17.49
C PRO A 114 4.79 2.82 -17.24
N LEU A 115 3.76 2.22 -16.60
CA LEU A 115 3.77 0.79 -16.28
C LEU A 115 3.13 -0.07 -17.38
N GLY A 116 2.48 0.56 -18.36
CA GLY A 116 1.75 -0.15 -19.41
C GLY A 116 0.35 -0.58 -18.96
N SER A 117 -0.46 -1.00 -19.92
CA SER A 117 -1.90 -1.24 -19.71
C SER A 117 -2.20 -2.51 -18.93
N HIS A 118 -1.27 -3.44 -18.79
CA HIS A 118 -1.50 -4.74 -18.17
C HIS A 118 -0.94 -4.83 -16.75
N ARG A 119 -0.66 -3.70 -16.11
CA ARG A 119 -0.06 -3.66 -14.78
C ARG A 119 -1.00 -3.16 -13.70
N TYR A 120 -2.29 -3.07 -14.03
CA TYR A 120 -3.34 -2.65 -13.10
C TYR A 120 -4.24 -3.83 -12.78
N PHE A 121 -4.43 -4.10 -11.48
CA PHE A 121 -5.24 -5.22 -11.01
C PHE A 121 -6.29 -4.72 -10.02
N LYS A 122 -7.50 -5.24 -10.13
CA LYS A 122 -8.64 -4.88 -9.30
C LYS A 122 -9.33 -6.15 -8.79
N PHE A 123 -9.85 -6.08 -7.56
CA PHE A 123 -10.66 -7.15 -6.95
C PHE A 123 -10.02 -8.55 -6.95
N GLY A 124 -8.76 -8.62 -6.56
CA GLY A 124 -8.11 -9.90 -6.41
C GLY A 124 -7.56 -10.53 -7.68
N GLU A 125 -7.59 -9.79 -8.79
CA GLU A 125 -6.90 -10.24 -9.99
C GLU A 125 -5.42 -10.40 -9.65
N ALA A 126 -4.77 -11.40 -10.22
CA ALA A 126 -3.36 -11.62 -10.00
C ALA A 126 -2.57 -11.46 -11.29
N TYR A 127 -1.33 -11.03 -11.13
CA TYR A 127 -0.42 -11.00 -12.27
C TYR A 127 -0.26 -12.43 -12.81
N ALA A 128 -0.40 -12.61 -14.12
CA ALA A 128 -0.49 -13.93 -14.72
C ALA A 128 0.70 -14.84 -14.39
N SER A 129 1.92 -14.29 -14.36
CA SER A 129 3.12 -15.05 -14.02
C SER A 129 3.12 -15.60 -12.59
N ASP A 130 2.31 -15.03 -11.71
CA ASP A 130 2.23 -15.48 -10.32
C ASP A 130 1.33 -16.70 -10.16
N LYS A 131 0.52 -17.01 -11.14
CA LYS A 131 -0.41 -18.14 -11.09
C LYS A 131 0.25 -19.45 -11.53
N GLU A 132 1.40 -19.34 -12.12
CA GLU A 132 2.19 -20.49 -12.55
C GLU A 132 3.12 -21.00 -11.42
#